data_d4346d0235461a9e9abd2a8cfc303c03
#
_entry.id   d4346d0235461a9e9abd2a8cfc303c03
#
_cell.length_a   1.000
_cell.length_b   1.000
_cell.length_c   1.000
_cell.angle_alpha   90.00
_cell.angle_beta   90.00
_cell.angle_gamma   90.00
#
_symmetry.space_group_name_H-M   'P 1'
#
loop_
_entity.id
_entity.type
_entity.pdbx_description
1 polymer ?
#
loop_
_entity_poly.entity_id
_entity_poly.type
_entity_poly.pdbx_seq_one_letter_code
_entity_poly.pdbx_strand_id
1 'polypeptide(L)'
;PSAGEIEERLDAFVATVRKAHPSTPLIFIQTEVRETVNFNLRARKFESDKRAAAEAGVRRLMKDDRNIYFIDSRGMIGTDHLGTVDGSHPSDQGFMYMTRHLEPQLRKIFRKYGIR
;
A
#
# COMPACT_ATOMS: atom_id res chain seq x y z
N PRO A 1 -6.05 5.09 9.88
CA PRO A 1 -5.18 5.12 11.06
C PRO A 1 -4.11 6.19 10.96
N SER A 2 -3.60 6.68 12.08
CA SER A 2 -2.43 7.53 12.18
C SER A 2 -1.13 6.71 12.04
N ALA A 3 0.02 7.37 11.89
CA ALA A 3 1.32 6.71 11.90
C ALA A 3 1.53 5.88 13.19
N GLY A 4 1.24 6.46 14.36
CA GLY A 4 1.38 5.78 15.65
C GLY A 4 0.49 4.55 15.78
N GLU A 5 -0.76 4.60 15.31
CA GLU A 5 -1.64 3.44 15.30
C GLU A 5 -1.12 2.31 14.38
N ILE A 6 -0.49 2.66 13.26
CA ILE A 6 0.14 1.68 12.38
C ILE A 6 1.33 1.02 13.07
N GLU A 7 2.23 1.82 13.66
CA GLU A 7 3.40 1.32 14.38
C GLU A 7 3.01 0.40 15.54
N GLU A 8 1.95 0.75 16.28
CA GLU A 8 1.47 -0.02 17.42
C GLU A 8 0.83 -1.36 17.01
N ARG A 9 0.09 -1.38 15.89
CA ARG A 9 -0.82 -2.51 15.56
C ARG A 9 -0.32 -3.44 14.49
N LEU A 10 0.63 -3.01 13.65
CA LEU A 10 1.06 -3.79 12.47
C LEU A 10 1.61 -5.17 12.84
N ASP A 11 2.46 -5.24 13.85
CA ASP A 11 3.09 -6.50 14.29
C ASP A 11 2.05 -7.49 14.83
N ALA A 12 1.12 -7.00 15.65
CA ALA A 12 0.05 -7.82 16.20
C ALA A 12 -0.91 -8.33 15.11
N PHE A 13 -1.20 -7.48 14.12
CA PHE A 13 -1.99 -7.86 12.95
C PHE A 13 -1.32 -8.99 12.17
N VAL A 14 -0.05 -8.84 11.80
CA VAL A 14 0.70 -9.86 11.06
C VAL A 14 0.83 -11.14 11.87
N ALA A 15 1.14 -11.05 13.16
CA ALA A 15 1.23 -12.22 14.04
C ALA A 15 -0.09 -12.99 14.12
N THR A 16 -1.22 -12.27 14.17
CA THR A 16 -2.55 -12.89 14.16
C THR A 16 -2.83 -13.65 12.87
N VAL A 17 -2.53 -13.04 11.72
CA VAL A 17 -2.69 -13.70 10.42
C VAL A 17 -1.77 -14.93 10.31
N ARG A 18 -0.53 -14.82 10.75
CA ARG A 18 0.45 -15.91 10.68
C ARG A 18 0.10 -17.13 11.53
N LYS A 19 -0.65 -16.98 12.63
CA LYS A 19 -1.16 -18.12 13.41
C LYS A 19 -2.05 -19.05 12.59
N ALA A 20 -2.90 -18.50 11.73
CA ALA A 20 -3.80 -19.28 10.90
C ALA A 20 -3.22 -19.58 9.50
N HIS A 21 -2.34 -18.71 8.99
CA HIS A 21 -1.80 -18.75 7.63
C HIS A 21 -0.29 -18.54 7.62
N PRO A 22 0.50 -19.51 8.08
CA PRO A 22 1.94 -19.34 8.34
C PRO A 22 2.77 -19.06 7.09
N SER A 23 2.34 -19.51 5.90
CA SER A 23 3.08 -19.38 4.64
C SER A 23 2.34 -18.63 3.53
N THR A 24 1.10 -18.20 3.77
CA THR A 24 0.33 -17.47 2.77
C THR A 24 0.99 -16.12 2.45
N PRO A 25 1.11 -15.73 1.17
CA PRO A 25 1.66 -14.41 0.83
C PRO A 25 0.78 -13.29 1.39
N LEU A 26 1.38 -12.37 2.14
CA LEU A 26 0.78 -11.13 2.58
C LEU A 26 1.31 -9.99 1.72
N ILE A 27 0.43 -9.34 0.99
CA ILE A 27 0.79 -8.26 0.08
C ILE A 27 0.21 -6.96 0.64
N PHE A 28 1.09 -6.09 1.12
CA PHE A 28 0.72 -4.76 1.58
C PHE A 28 0.83 -3.78 0.40
N ILE A 29 -0.29 -3.21 0.02
CA ILE A 29 -0.35 -2.17 -1.00
C ILE A 29 -0.49 -0.84 -0.27
N GLN A 30 0.46 0.06 -0.50
CA GLN A 30 0.44 1.40 0.09
C GLN A 30 -0.75 2.18 -0.46
N THR A 31 -1.42 2.96 0.39
CA THR A 31 -2.52 3.84 -0.06
C THR A 31 -2.01 4.84 -1.09
N GLU A 32 -2.85 5.13 -2.08
CA GLU A 32 -2.57 6.15 -3.10
C GLU A 32 -2.28 7.53 -2.47
N VAL A 33 -1.57 8.35 -3.21
CA VAL A 33 -1.35 9.75 -2.83
C VAL A 33 -2.58 10.54 -3.24
N ARG A 34 -3.39 10.95 -2.27
CA ARG A 34 -4.57 11.78 -2.52
C ARG A 34 -4.18 13.17 -3.02
N GLU A 35 -4.82 13.62 -4.08
CA GLU A 35 -4.53 14.94 -4.67
C GLU A 35 -4.92 16.12 -3.75
N THR A 36 -5.87 15.90 -2.84
CA THR A 36 -6.23 16.87 -1.79
C THR A 36 -5.04 17.32 -0.94
N VAL A 37 -3.98 16.51 -0.82
CA VAL A 37 -2.75 16.89 -0.10
C VAL A 37 -2.00 18.05 -0.77
N ASN A 38 -2.29 18.35 -2.05
CA ASN A 38 -1.68 19.46 -2.76
C ASN A 38 -2.16 20.82 -2.23
N PHE A 39 -3.34 20.85 -1.64
CA PHE A 39 -4.01 22.06 -1.15
C PHE A 39 -4.13 22.14 0.37
N ASN A 40 -3.75 21.09 1.09
CA ASN A 40 -3.87 21.02 2.55
C ASN A 40 -2.57 20.46 3.16
N LEU A 41 -1.75 21.35 3.74
CA LEU A 41 -0.46 20.99 4.32
C LEU A 41 -0.56 20.06 5.53
N ARG A 42 -1.63 20.15 6.33
CA ARG A 42 -1.85 19.23 7.46
C ARG A 42 -2.20 17.84 6.96
N ALA A 43 -3.08 17.74 5.98
CA ALA A 43 -3.41 16.48 5.33
C ALA A 43 -2.17 15.87 4.66
N ARG A 44 -1.35 16.68 3.99
CA ARG A 44 -0.08 16.23 3.38
C ARG A 44 0.84 15.59 4.41
N LYS A 45 1.08 16.27 5.53
CA LYS A 45 1.94 15.74 6.59
C LYS A 45 1.37 14.45 7.18
N PHE A 46 0.08 14.43 7.52
CA PHE A 46 -0.59 13.26 8.07
C PHE A 46 -0.50 12.04 7.14
N GLU A 47 -0.80 12.21 5.85
CA GLU A 47 -0.73 11.13 4.85
C GLU A 47 0.71 10.67 4.60
N SER A 48 1.66 11.60 4.58
CA SER A 48 3.09 11.29 4.43
C SER A 48 3.61 10.48 5.61
N ASP A 49 3.35 10.90 6.83
CA ASP A 49 3.80 10.22 8.05
C ASP A 49 3.17 8.81 8.14
N LYS A 50 1.88 8.69 7.87
CA LYS A 50 1.15 7.41 7.83
C LYS A 50 1.76 6.44 6.80
N ARG A 51 2.03 6.91 5.60
CA ARG A 51 2.61 6.10 4.53
C ARG A 51 4.03 5.68 4.86
N ALA A 52 4.84 6.57 5.42
CA ALA A 52 6.20 6.27 5.84
C ALA A 52 6.23 5.23 6.97
N ALA A 53 5.37 5.35 7.97
CA ALA A 53 5.25 4.38 9.07
C ALA A 53 4.84 2.99 8.55
N ALA A 54 3.86 2.92 7.65
CA ALA A 54 3.42 1.66 7.04
C ALA A 54 4.56 1.02 6.24
N GLU A 55 5.26 1.77 5.39
CA GLU A 55 6.39 1.27 4.61
C GLU A 55 7.51 0.76 5.51
N ALA A 56 7.94 1.54 6.48
CA ALA A 56 9.01 1.17 7.40
C ALA A 56 8.67 -0.09 8.19
N GLY A 57 7.45 -0.20 8.72
CA GLY A 57 6.99 -1.35 9.47
C GLY A 57 6.92 -2.62 8.61
N VAL A 58 6.33 -2.54 7.42
CA VAL A 58 6.25 -3.70 6.51
C VAL A 58 7.63 -4.13 6.04
N ARG A 59 8.51 -3.20 5.64
CA ARG A 59 9.88 -3.54 5.23
C ARG A 59 10.70 -4.18 6.34
N ARG A 60 10.48 -3.78 7.59
CA ARG A 60 11.09 -4.44 8.75
C ARG A 60 10.62 -5.89 8.88
N LEU A 61 9.32 -6.14 8.76
CA LEU A 61 8.75 -7.49 8.81
C LEU A 61 9.23 -8.37 7.64
N MET A 62 9.45 -7.80 6.47
CA MET A 62 9.98 -8.51 5.29
C MET A 62 11.39 -9.08 5.52
N LYS A 63 12.16 -8.58 6.47
CA LYS A 63 13.51 -9.11 6.79
C LYS A 63 13.43 -10.52 7.38
N ASP A 64 12.38 -10.80 8.14
CA ASP A 64 12.21 -12.06 8.86
C ASP A 64 11.15 -12.98 8.21
N ASP A 65 10.32 -12.44 7.31
CA ASP A 65 9.25 -13.18 6.64
C ASP A 65 9.28 -12.95 5.12
N ARG A 66 9.79 -13.95 4.39
CA ARG A 66 9.92 -13.93 2.93
C ARG A 66 8.60 -13.93 2.17
N ASN A 67 7.49 -14.23 2.85
CA ASN A 67 6.15 -14.25 2.27
C ASN A 67 5.38 -12.94 2.53
N ILE A 68 6.06 -11.90 3.01
CA ILE A 68 5.52 -10.54 3.10
C ILE A 68 6.08 -9.71 1.93
N TYR A 69 5.20 -8.96 1.29
CA TYR A 69 5.50 -8.10 0.14
C TYR A 69 4.94 -6.72 0.37
N PHE A 70 5.65 -5.72 -0.16
CA PHE A 70 5.22 -4.33 -0.14
C PHE A 70 5.21 -3.77 -1.56
N ILE A 71 4.11 -3.13 -1.94
CA ILE A 71 3.97 -2.40 -3.20
C ILE A 71 3.72 -0.94 -2.86
N ASP A 72 4.64 -0.06 -3.27
CA ASP A 72 4.47 1.38 -3.09
C ASP A 72 3.45 1.96 -4.07
N SER A 73 2.90 3.11 -3.74
CA SER A 73 1.85 3.77 -4.51
C SER A 73 2.34 4.97 -5.31
N ARG A 74 3.66 5.14 -5.50
CA ARG A 74 4.19 6.26 -6.27
C ARG A 74 3.75 6.17 -7.72
N GLY A 75 3.06 7.21 -8.18
CA GLY A 75 2.49 7.26 -9.54
C GLY A 75 1.30 6.34 -9.78
N MET A 76 0.77 5.67 -8.77
CA MET A 76 -0.29 4.67 -8.90
C MET A 76 -1.58 5.22 -9.51
N ILE A 77 -1.92 6.49 -9.25
CA ILE A 77 -3.12 7.14 -9.81
C ILE A 77 -2.80 8.10 -10.97
N GLY A 78 -1.58 8.04 -11.52
CA GLY A 78 -1.13 8.95 -12.57
C GLY A 78 -0.66 10.31 -12.03
N THR A 79 -0.24 11.19 -12.96
CA THR A 79 0.29 12.53 -12.64
C THR A 79 -0.39 13.64 -13.46
N ASP A 80 -1.42 13.30 -14.21
CA ASP A 80 -2.17 14.19 -15.10
C ASP A 80 -3.43 14.79 -14.46
N HIS A 81 -3.65 14.51 -13.16
CA HIS A 81 -4.80 14.95 -12.37
C HIS A 81 -6.16 14.40 -12.86
N LEU A 82 -6.15 13.34 -13.66
CA LEU A 82 -7.37 12.64 -14.09
C LEU A 82 -7.68 11.43 -13.21
N GLY A 83 -6.79 11.07 -12.31
CA GLY A 83 -6.88 9.87 -11.50
C GLY A 83 -7.92 9.90 -10.39
N THR A 84 -8.46 11.07 -10.02
CA THR A 84 -9.47 11.19 -8.96
C THR A 84 -10.66 12.02 -9.40
N VAL A 85 -11.84 11.79 -8.78
CA VAL A 85 -13.06 12.59 -9.05
C VAL A 85 -13.19 13.79 -8.11
N ASP A 86 -12.59 13.73 -6.93
CA ASP A 86 -12.72 14.75 -5.86
C ASP A 86 -11.39 15.01 -5.12
N GLY A 87 -10.28 14.55 -5.70
CA GLY A 87 -8.96 14.63 -5.09
C GLY A 87 -8.65 13.50 -4.09
N SER A 88 -9.58 12.55 -3.87
CA SER A 88 -9.43 11.43 -2.92
C SER A 88 -9.86 10.10 -3.50
N HIS A 89 -10.99 10.06 -4.19
CA HIS A 89 -11.56 8.82 -4.70
C HIS A 89 -11.16 8.61 -6.17
N PRO A 90 -10.63 7.44 -6.52
CA PRO A 90 -10.21 7.16 -7.89
C PRO A 90 -11.36 7.30 -8.89
N SER A 91 -11.09 7.91 -10.03
CA SER A 91 -11.93 7.89 -11.22
C SER A 91 -11.75 6.56 -11.97
N ASP A 92 -12.53 6.31 -13.02
CA ASP A 92 -12.31 5.17 -13.92
C ASP A 92 -10.89 5.17 -14.49
N GLN A 93 -10.39 6.37 -14.86
CA GLN A 93 -9.01 6.54 -15.31
C GLN A 93 -8.00 6.21 -14.20
N GLY A 94 -8.30 6.62 -12.96
CA GLY A 94 -7.50 6.28 -11.79
C GLY A 94 -7.43 4.78 -11.54
N PHE A 95 -8.54 4.07 -11.64
CA PHE A 95 -8.55 2.60 -11.55
C PHE A 95 -7.75 1.93 -12.66
N MET A 96 -7.77 2.48 -13.88
CA MET A 96 -6.91 1.98 -14.97
C MET A 96 -5.42 2.19 -14.64
N TYR A 97 -5.05 3.34 -14.09
CA TYR A 97 -3.67 3.61 -13.64
C TYR A 97 -3.26 2.67 -12.52
N MET A 98 -4.12 2.47 -11.52
CA MET A 98 -3.88 1.52 -10.42
C MET A 98 -3.66 0.11 -10.97
N THR A 99 -4.49 -0.34 -11.90
CA THR A 99 -4.35 -1.66 -12.51
C THR A 99 -3.01 -1.81 -13.22
N ARG A 100 -2.61 -0.82 -14.02
CA ARG A 100 -1.31 -0.83 -14.72
C ARG A 100 -0.13 -0.83 -13.75
N HIS A 101 -0.26 -0.15 -12.61
CA HIS A 101 0.77 -0.11 -11.59
C HIS A 101 0.86 -1.43 -10.82
N LEU A 102 -0.26 -2.02 -10.43
CA LEU A 102 -0.33 -3.18 -9.55
C LEU A 102 -0.14 -4.51 -10.29
N GLU A 103 -0.76 -4.67 -11.47
CA GLU A 103 -0.82 -5.95 -12.17
C GLU A 103 0.55 -6.61 -12.39
N PRO A 104 1.57 -5.95 -12.93
CA PRO A 104 2.86 -6.60 -13.19
C PRO A 104 3.54 -7.04 -11.89
N GLN A 105 3.38 -6.30 -10.81
CA GLN A 105 3.95 -6.61 -9.51
C GLN A 105 3.22 -7.78 -8.85
N LEU A 106 1.89 -7.78 -8.89
CA LEU A 106 1.06 -8.89 -8.39
C LEU A 106 1.32 -10.18 -9.18
N ARG A 107 1.40 -10.13 -10.51
CA ARG A 107 1.75 -11.29 -11.34
C ARG A 107 3.10 -11.88 -10.96
N LYS A 108 4.11 -11.03 -10.71
CA LYS A 108 5.44 -11.50 -10.28
C LYS A 108 5.38 -12.24 -8.94
N ILE A 109 4.58 -11.74 -8.00
CA ILE A 109 4.39 -12.38 -6.69
C ILE A 109 3.61 -13.68 -6.87
N PHE A 110 2.46 -13.65 -7.55
CA PHE A 110 1.57 -14.81 -7.74
C PHE A 110 2.27 -16.00 -8.40
N ARG A 111 3.13 -15.76 -9.39
CA ARG A 111 3.93 -16.82 -10.04
C ARG A 111 4.77 -17.61 -9.05
N LYS A 112 5.28 -17.00 -7.98
CA LYS A 112 6.07 -17.69 -6.95
C LYS A 112 5.25 -18.73 -6.17
N TYR A 113 3.92 -18.57 -6.15
CA TYR A 113 2.99 -19.44 -5.44
C TYR A 113 2.14 -20.29 -6.37
N GLY A 114 2.46 -20.34 -7.67
CA GLY A 114 1.69 -21.10 -8.65
C GLY A 114 0.30 -20.54 -8.95
N ILE A 115 0.02 -19.30 -8.58
CA ILE A 115 -1.25 -18.61 -8.85
C ILE A 115 -1.15 -17.99 -10.25
N ARG A 116 -2.15 -18.29 -11.11
CA ARG A 116 -2.21 -17.81 -12.50
C ARG A 116 -3.26 -16.70 -12.65
#